data_e3bd5ee4e91a4fe33d6ac7de871e397d
#
_entry.id   e3bd5ee4e91a4fe33d6ac7de871e397d
#
_cell.length_a   1.000
_cell.length_b   1.000
_cell.length_c   1.000
_cell.angle_alpha   90.00
_cell.angle_beta   90.00
_cell.angle_gamma   90.00
#
_symmetry.space_group_name_H-M   'P 1'
#
loop_
_entity.id
_entity.type
_entity.pdbx_description
1 polymer ?
#
loop_
_entity_poly.entity_id
_entity_poly.type
_entity_poly.pdbx_seq_one_letter_code
_entity_poly.pdbx_strand_id
1 'polypeptide(L)'
;MNELEYVPVPAFEDNYIWLVSDGRDAIAVDPGEAAPVRRVLAERGWRLTAILLTHHHADHVGGVEALRNSQPDDAPLTVYGPAAEAIGVVTRPLSGGDRVTLDAPAAAFDVLDVPGHTRGHIAYFQAAGQRNAAPHVFCGDTLFSCGCGRLFEGTPAQMLASLDALAALPGDTRVHCAHEYTLSNIRFALACEPGNAALAAWRDEAQALRARGVPTLPTTIAHERAVNPFMRADSAAIHATLEAELHETVPDRLAAFTLMREWKNRFR
;
A
#
# COMPACT_ATOMS: atom_id res chain seq x y z
N MET A 1 12.38 -20.38 -15.29
CA MET A 1 11.26 -19.43 -15.11
C MET A 1 11.89 -18.11 -14.69
N ASN A 2 11.51 -17.00 -15.32
CA ASN A 2 12.07 -15.68 -14.96
C ASN A 2 11.57 -15.27 -13.55
N GLU A 3 12.39 -14.50 -12.84
CA GLU A 3 11.98 -13.82 -11.60
C GLU A 3 10.90 -12.77 -11.91
N LEU A 4 9.99 -12.50 -10.96
CA LEU A 4 8.97 -11.48 -11.13
C LEU A 4 9.57 -10.08 -10.94
N GLU A 5 9.21 -9.17 -11.83
CA GLU A 5 9.50 -7.74 -11.70
C GLU A 5 8.31 -7.03 -11.05
N TYR A 6 8.59 -6.07 -10.16
CA TYR A 6 7.61 -5.23 -9.47
C TYR A 6 7.89 -3.77 -9.83
N VAL A 7 7.06 -3.19 -10.67
CA VAL A 7 7.32 -1.89 -11.28
C VAL A 7 6.31 -0.85 -10.78
N PRO A 8 6.76 0.21 -10.08
CA PRO A 8 5.91 1.34 -9.76
C PRO A 8 5.68 2.20 -11.01
N VAL A 9 4.45 2.33 -11.44
CA VAL A 9 4.04 3.17 -12.55
C VAL A 9 3.43 4.46 -12.00
N PRO A 10 4.08 5.61 -12.14
CA PRO A 10 3.52 6.87 -11.66
C PRO A 10 2.22 7.22 -12.40
N ALA A 11 1.22 7.61 -11.63
CA ALA A 11 -0.09 8.05 -12.08
C ALA A 11 -0.56 9.26 -11.23
N PHE A 12 -1.45 10.08 -11.77
CA PHE A 12 -1.89 11.33 -11.11
C PHE A 12 -0.72 12.18 -10.61
N GLU A 13 -0.83 12.75 -9.39
CA GLU A 13 0.24 13.56 -8.78
C GLU A 13 1.22 12.73 -7.97
N ASP A 14 0.74 11.70 -7.26
CA ASP A 14 1.52 10.93 -6.28
C ASP A 14 1.17 9.44 -6.20
N ASN A 15 0.26 8.94 -7.05
CA ASN A 15 -0.10 7.52 -7.07
C ASN A 15 0.98 6.65 -7.73
N TYR A 16 1.10 5.41 -7.25
CA TYR A 16 1.78 4.33 -7.93
C TYR A 16 0.79 3.21 -8.27
N ILE A 17 0.62 2.93 -9.55
CA ILE A 17 0.03 1.69 -10.03
C ILE A 17 1.15 0.65 -10.05
N TRP A 18 0.96 -0.49 -9.39
CA TRP A 18 1.99 -1.53 -9.39
C TRP A 18 1.77 -2.53 -10.51
N LEU A 19 2.79 -2.76 -11.34
CA LEU A 19 2.79 -3.85 -12.30
C LEU A 19 3.68 -4.98 -11.79
N VAL A 20 3.15 -6.21 -11.81
CA VAL A 20 3.90 -7.43 -11.49
C VAL A 20 4.01 -8.24 -12.76
N SER A 21 5.24 -8.50 -13.24
CA SER A 21 5.44 -9.15 -14.55
C SER A 21 6.53 -10.21 -14.52
N ASP A 22 6.43 -11.20 -15.42
CA ASP A 22 7.48 -12.19 -15.69
C ASP A 22 8.29 -11.89 -16.96
N GLY A 23 8.14 -10.67 -17.48
CA GLY A 23 8.77 -10.23 -18.72
C GLY A 23 7.93 -10.47 -19.96
N ARG A 24 6.75 -11.11 -19.83
CA ARG A 24 5.79 -11.34 -20.91
C ARG A 24 4.37 -10.96 -20.49
N ASP A 25 3.92 -11.50 -19.38
CA ASP A 25 2.59 -11.30 -18.84
C ASP A 25 2.67 -10.41 -17.59
N ALA A 26 1.66 -9.58 -17.35
CA ALA A 26 1.63 -8.63 -16.25
C ALA A 26 0.26 -8.59 -15.55
N ILE A 27 0.30 -8.31 -14.26
CA ILE A 27 -0.84 -7.99 -13.40
C ILE A 27 -0.74 -6.50 -13.08
N ALA A 28 -1.86 -5.78 -13.06
CA ALA A 28 -1.92 -4.41 -12.54
C ALA A 28 -2.63 -4.39 -11.18
N VAL A 29 -2.06 -3.68 -10.21
CA VAL A 29 -2.68 -3.43 -8.91
C VAL A 29 -3.07 -1.97 -8.85
N ASP A 30 -4.33 -1.71 -8.51
CA ASP A 30 -4.95 -0.40 -8.35
C ASP A 30 -4.73 0.56 -9.55
N PRO A 31 -5.11 0.17 -10.78
CA PRO A 31 -4.92 1.01 -11.95
C PRO A 31 -5.96 2.15 -12.03
N GLY A 32 -5.72 3.23 -11.25
CA GLY A 32 -6.57 4.42 -11.26
C GLY A 32 -6.60 5.14 -12.61
N GLU A 33 -5.52 5.04 -13.39
CA GLU A 33 -5.43 5.55 -14.76
C GLU A 33 -4.99 4.45 -15.75
N ALA A 34 -5.65 4.38 -16.89
CA ALA A 34 -5.30 3.39 -17.92
C ALA A 34 -4.08 3.79 -18.77
N ALA A 35 -3.89 5.09 -19.01
CA ALA A 35 -2.87 5.57 -19.96
C ALA A 35 -1.43 5.26 -19.50
N PRO A 36 -1.03 5.47 -18.23
CA PRO A 36 0.30 5.09 -17.75
C PRO A 36 0.56 3.58 -17.86
N VAL A 37 -0.45 2.76 -17.51
CA VAL A 37 -0.36 1.30 -17.62
C VAL A 37 -0.12 0.87 -19.06
N ARG A 38 -0.96 1.34 -20.00
CA ARG A 38 -0.81 1.01 -21.43
C ARG A 38 0.55 1.38 -21.99
N ARG A 39 1.07 2.55 -21.60
CA ARG A 39 2.40 3.00 -22.02
C ARG A 39 3.48 2.00 -21.59
N VAL A 40 3.53 1.62 -20.32
CA VAL A 40 4.54 0.68 -19.80
C VAL A 40 4.37 -0.69 -20.44
N LEU A 41 3.15 -1.19 -20.60
CA LEU A 41 2.89 -2.47 -21.26
C LEU A 41 3.41 -2.46 -22.70
N ALA A 42 3.17 -1.39 -23.45
CA ALA A 42 3.65 -1.25 -24.83
C ALA A 42 5.19 -1.12 -24.92
N GLU A 43 5.80 -0.29 -24.06
CA GLU A 43 7.26 -0.11 -24.01
C GLU A 43 8.00 -1.40 -23.65
N ARG A 44 7.41 -2.23 -22.76
CA ARG A 44 7.99 -3.49 -22.32
C ARG A 44 7.59 -4.71 -23.16
N GLY A 45 6.59 -4.56 -24.03
CA GLY A 45 6.01 -5.69 -24.79
C GLY A 45 5.26 -6.68 -23.89
N TRP A 46 4.68 -6.21 -22.77
CA TRP A 46 3.96 -7.02 -21.81
C TRP A 46 2.46 -7.10 -22.14
N ARG A 47 1.84 -8.22 -21.79
CA ARG A 47 0.39 -8.43 -21.90
C ARG A 47 -0.24 -8.35 -20.52
N LEU A 48 -1.23 -7.49 -20.34
CA LEU A 48 -2.03 -7.44 -19.12
C LEU A 48 -2.97 -8.65 -19.06
N THR A 49 -2.99 -9.36 -17.94
CA THR A 49 -3.76 -10.62 -17.79
C THR A 49 -4.76 -10.58 -16.63
N ALA A 50 -4.51 -9.76 -15.61
CA ALA A 50 -5.41 -9.59 -14.48
C ALA A 50 -5.24 -8.21 -13.84
N ILE A 51 -6.26 -7.80 -13.09
CA ILE A 51 -6.26 -6.59 -12.26
C ILE A 51 -6.62 -7.00 -10.83
N LEU A 52 -5.86 -6.48 -9.85
CA LEU A 52 -6.14 -6.61 -8.43
C LEU A 52 -6.51 -5.23 -7.86
N LEU A 53 -7.63 -5.12 -7.18
CA LEU A 53 -8.12 -3.88 -6.55
C LEU A 53 -8.12 -4.03 -5.04
N THR A 54 -7.60 -3.03 -4.34
CA THR A 54 -7.55 -3.03 -2.87
C THR A 54 -8.80 -2.42 -2.25
N HIS A 55 -9.36 -1.37 -2.85
CA HIS A 55 -10.55 -0.67 -2.39
C HIS A 55 -11.22 0.15 -3.52
N HIS A 56 -12.32 0.87 -3.23
CA HIS A 56 -13.20 1.45 -4.24
C HIS A 56 -12.89 2.89 -4.68
N HIS A 57 -11.91 3.57 -4.12
CA HIS A 57 -11.64 4.96 -4.47
C HIS A 57 -11.27 5.13 -5.95
N ALA A 58 -11.69 6.25 -6.53
CA ALA A 58 -11.60 6.48 -7.98
C ALA A 58 -10.16 6.44 -8.51
N ASP A 59 -9.20 6.88 -7.73
CA ASP A 59 -7.77 6.87 -8.06
C ASP A 59 -7.12 5.47 -8.00
N HIS A 60 -7.88 4.44 -7.59
CA HIS A 60 -7.49 3.02 -7.65
C HIS A 60 -8.26 2.23 -8.70
N VAL A 61 -9.50 2.63 -9.03
CA VAL A 61 -10.36 1.86 -9.93
C VAL A 61 -10.63 2.54 -11.26
N GLY A 62 -10.36 3.84 -11.39
CA GLY A 62 -10.81 4.67 -12.53
C GLY A 62 -10.30 4.23 -13.90
N GLY A 63 -9.14 3.59 -13.98
CA GLY A 63 -8.56 3.09 -15.23
C GLY A 63 -9.06 1.71 -15.67
N VAL A 64 -9.73 0.97 -14.78
CA VAL A 64 -10.06 -0.46 -15.00
C VAL A 64 -10.93 -0.69 -16.23
N GLU A 65 -12.01 0.08 -16.37
CA GLU A 65 -12.95 -0.09 -17.51
C GLU A 65 -12.23 0.15 -18.85
N ALA A 66 -11.43 1.20 -18.95
CA ALA A 66 -10.65 1.48 -20.14
C ALA A 66 -9.61 0.38 -20.45
N LEU A 67 -8.96 -0.19 -19.43
CA LEU A 67 -8.05 -1.31 -19.61
C LEU A 67 -8.77 -2.57 -20.10
N ARG A 68 -9.94 -2.88 -19.56
CA ARG A 68 -10.78 -4.01 -20.00
C ARG A 68 -11.21 -3.86 -21.46
N ASN A 69 -11.71 -2.67 -21.84
CA ASN A 69 -12.18 -2.39 -23.19
C ASN A 69 -11.06 -2.38 -24.26
N SER A 70 -9.80 -2.39 -23.83
CA SER A 70 -8.66 -2.50 -24.74
C SER A 70 -8.18 -3.94 -24.97
N GLN A 71 -8.81 -4.92 -24.30
CA GLN A 71 -8.48 -6.34 -24.51
C GLN A 71 -9.24 -6.92 -25.68
N PRO A 72 -8.70 -7.96 -26.35
CA PRO A 72 -9.45 -8.75 -27.32
C PRO A 72 -10.66 -9.45 -26.64
N ASP A 73 -11.74 -9.61 -27.39
CA ASP A 73 -12.99 -10.25 -26.88
C ASP A 73 -12.80 -11.69 -26.39
N ASP A 74 -11.82 -12.39 -26.95
CA ASP A 74 -11.46 -13.77 -26.60
C ASP A 74 -10.51 -13.89 -25.37
N ALA A 75 -10.05 -12.76 -24.82
CA ALA A 75 -9.15 -12.73 -23.67
C ALA A 75 -9.59 -11.68 -22.63
N PRO A 76 -10.78 -11.79 -22.03
CA PRO A 76 -11.28 -10.80 -21.08
C PRO A 76 -10.43 -10.77 -19.80
N LEU A 77 -10.14 -9.56 -19.31
CA LEU A 77 -9.43 -9.39 -18.05
C LEU A 77 -10.31 -9.82 -16.85
N THR A 78 -9.71 -10.65 -16.00
CA THR A 78 -10.27 -10.91 -14.68
C THR A 78 -9.90 -9.75 -13.75
N VAL A 79 -10.90 -9.18 -13.09
CA VAL A 79 -10.74 -8.12 -12.10
C VAL A 79 -11.11 -8.68 -10.72
N TYR A 80 -10.11 -8.80 -9.87
CA TYR A 80 -10.26 -9.19 -8.47
C TYR A 80 -10.42 -7.93 -7.62
N GLY A 81 -11.24 -8.01 -6.56
CA GLY A 81 -11.41 -6.87 -5.64
C GLY A 81 -12.27 -7.23 -4.43
N PRO A 82 -12.35 -6.36 -3.42
CA PRO A 82 -13.04 -6.64 -2.17
C PRO A 82 -14.54 -6.90 -2.37
N ALA A 83 -15.01 -7.99 -1.79
CA ALA A 83 -16.45 -8.36 -1.80
C ALA A 83 -17.30 -7.40 -0.96
N ALA A 84 -16.69 -6.76 0.05
CA ALA A 84 -17.38 -5.85 0.96
C ALA A 84 -17.52 -4.42 0.41
N GLU A 85 -17.05 -4.16 -0.83
CA GLU A 85 -17.14 -2.85 -1.47
C GLU A 85 -17.90 -2.92 -2.80
N ALA A 86 -18.69 -1.87 -3.10
CA ALA A 86 -19.50 -1.81 -4.32
C ALA A 86 -18.66 -1.34 -5.53
N ILE A 87 -17.77 -2.20 -6.03
CA ILE A 87 -16.94 -1.92 -7.21
C ILE A 87 -17.53 -2.64 -8.43
N GLY A 88 -18.30 -1.93 -9.27
CA GLY A 88 -19.04 -2.52 -10.38
C GLY A 88 -18.19 -3.22 -11.45
N VAL A 89 -16.89 -2.95 -11.52
CA VAL A 89 -15.95 -3.58 -12.48
C VAL A 89 -15.35 -4.89 -11.97
N VAL A 90 -15.53 -5.24 -10.69
CA VAL A 90 -15.03 -6.49 -10.10
C VAL A 90 -15.78 -7.69 -10.68
N THR A 91 -15.05 -8.67 -11.17
CA THR A 91 -15.58 -9.93 -11.72
C THR A 91 -15.34 -11.12 -10.79
N ARG A 92 -14.41 -11.00 -9.85
CA ARG A 92 -14.06 -11.99 -8.82
C ARG A 92 -13.95 -11.29 -7.45
N PRO A 93 -15.05 -11.22 -6.70
CA PRO A 93 -15.05 -10.65 -5.35
C PRO A 93 -14.25 -11.55 -4.38
N LEU A 94 -13.52 -10.89 -3.46
CA LEU A 94 -12.62 -11.53 -2.50
C LEU A 94 -12.87 -11.01 -1.08
N SER A 95 -12.57 -11.85 -0.09
CA SER A 95 -12.58 -11.53 1.34
C SER A 95 -11.29 -12.02 2.00
N GLY A 96 -10.99 -11.53 3.18
CA GLY A 96 -9.85 -12.01 3.96
C GLY A 96 -9.88 -13.53 4.15
N GLY A 97 -8.72 -14.17 3.97
CA GLY A 97 -8.54 -15.61 3.96
C GLY A 97 -8.66 -16.28 2.59
N ASP A 98 -9.16 -15.56 1.57
CA ASP A 98 -9.15 -16.06 0.20
C ASP A 98 -7.72 -16.09 -0.37
N ARG A 99 -7.55 -16.86 -1.45
CA ARG A 99 -6.30 -16.95 -2.20
C ARG A 99 -6.55 -16.75 -3.69
N VAL A 100 -5.82 -15.83 -4.28
CA VAL A 100 -5.76 -15.63 -5.74
C VAL A 100 -4.59 -16.43 -6.28
N THR A 101 -4.84 -17.28 -7.27
CA THR A 101 -3.79 -17.98 -8.02
C THR A 101 -3.91 -17.64 -9.50
N LEU A 102 -2.83 -17.17 -10.09
CA LEU A 102 -2.73 -16.76 -11.48
C LEU A 102 -1.68 -17.59 -12.21
N ASP A 103 -1.98 -17.98 -13.45
CA ASP A 103 -1.09 -18.78 -14.27
C ASP A 103 -0.12 -17.93 -15.10
N ALA A 104 -0.52 -16.70 -15.42
CA ALA A 104 0.25 -15.80 -16.29
C ALA A 104 0.15 -14.32 -15.84
N PRO A 105 1.17 -13.75 -15.21
CA PRO A 105 2.36 -14.44 -14.67
C PRO A 105 1.98 -15.39 -13.56
N ALA A 106 2.70 -16.52 -13.44
CA ALA A 106 2.42 -17.47 -12.36
C ALA A 106 2.74 -16.82 -10.99
N ALA A 107 1.70 -16.49 -10.26
CA ALA A 107 1.78 -15.82 -8.95
C ALA A 107 0.59 -16.23 -8.07
N ALA A 108 0.78 -16.19 -6.75
CA ALA A 108 -0.29 -16.45 -5.80
C ALA A 108 -0.26 -15.40 -4.68
N PHE A 109 -1.45 -14.95 -4.29
CA PHE A 109 -1.63 -13.91 -3.28
C PHE A 109 -2.65 -14.39 -2.25
N ASP A 110 -2.30 -14.31 -0.97
CA ASP A 110 -3.23 -14.45 0.14
C ASP A 110 -3.91 -13.09 0.39
N VAL A 111 -5.21 -13.10 0.59
CA VAL A 111 -6.00 -11.89 0.80
C VAL A 111 -6.13 -11.60 2.29
N LEU A 112 -5.86 -10.37 2.69
CA LEU A 112 -6.00 -9.89 4.06
C LEU A 112 -7.07 -8.80 4.11
N ASP A 113 -8.04 -8.91 5.02
CA ASP A 113 -8.92 -7.78 5.33
C ASP A 113 -8.13 -6.75 6.14
N VAL A 114 -8.10 -5.52 5.66
CA VAL A 114 -7.39 -4.39 6.30
C VAL A 114 -8.29 -3.14 6.36
N PRO A 115 -9.44 -3.23 7.05
CA PRO A 115 -10.38 -2.12 7.14
C PRO A 115 -9.80 -0.95 7.93
N GLY A 116 -10.26 0.26 7.59
CA GLY A 116 -9.87 1.50 8.27
C GLY A 116 -9.95 2.69 7.34
N HIS A 117 -9.21 2.69 6.25
CA HIS A 117 -9.32 3.70 5.20
C HIS A 117 -10.70 3.65 4.55
N THR A 118 -11.08 2.50 4.01
CA THR A 118 -12.45 2.11 3.70
C THR A 118 -12.87 0.91 4.54
N ARG A 119 -14.17 0.55 4.56
CA ARG A 119 -14.68 -0.57 5.38
C ARG A 119 -14.30 -1.93 4.83
N GLY A 120 -14.24 -2.04 3.52
CA GLY A 120 -14.00 -3.30 2.84
C GLY A 120 -12.58 -3.44 2.28
N HIS A 121 -11.66 -2.56 2.66
CA HIS A 121 -10.29 -2.55 2.15
C HIS A 121 -9.59 -3.89 2.37
N ILE A 122 -8.94 -4.42 1.31
CA ILE A 122 -8.14 -5.64 1.36
C ILE A 122 -6.70 -5.36 0.94
N ALA A 123 -5.79 -6.24 1.36
CA ALA A 123 -4.41 -6.28 0.90
C ALA A 123 -4.09 -7.63 0.28
N TYR A 124 -3.12 -7.66 -0.64
CA TYR A 124 -2.65 -8.88 -1.31
C TYR A 124 -1.25 -9.20 -0.84
N PHE A 125 -1.09 -10.31 -0.13
CA PHE A 125 0.20 -10.79 0.35
C PHE A 125 0.71 -11.93 -0.54
N GLN A 126 1.92 -11.79 -1.06
CA GLN A 126 2.63 -12.82 -1.80
C GLN A 126 3.81 -13.31 -0.96
N ALA A 127 3.77 -14.57 -0.55
CA ALA A 127 4.90 -15.18 0.17
C ALA A 127 6.12 -15.33 -0.74
N ALA A 128 7.32 -15.36 -0.14
CA ALA A 128 8.54 -15.69 -0.88
C ALA A 128 8.45 -17.06 -1.56
N GLY A 129 9.04 -17.20 -2.74
CA GLY A 129 8.94 -18.40 -3.54
C GLY A 129 10.01 -18.48 -4.64
N GLN A 130 9.84 -19.41 -5.58
CA GLN A 130 10.83 -19.64 -6.65
C GLN A 130 10.98 -18.46 -7.62
N ARG A 131 9.98 -17.56 -7.70
CA ARG A 131 9.95 -16.43 -8.64
C ARG A 131 10.08 -15.06 -7.97
N ASN A 132 10.15 -15.03 -6.65
CA ASN A 132 10.37 -13.84 -5.83
C ASN A 132 11.15 -14.22 -4.58
N ALA A 133 12.35 -13.69 -4.43
CA ALA A 133 13.26 -14.02 -3.32
C ALA A 133 12.75 -13.47 -1.97
N ALA A 134 12.00 -12.37 -1.98
CA ALA A 134 11.38 -11.76 -0.80
C ALA A 134 9.85 -11.84 -0.88
N PRO A 135 9.12 -11.83 0.24
CA PRO A 135 7.68 -11.66 0.22
C PRO A 135 7.29 -10.21 -0.14
N HIS A 136 6.07 -10.04 -0.67
CA HIS A 136 5.53 -8.75 -1.10
C HIS A 136 4.12 -8.54 -0.55
N VAL A 137 3.74 -7.31 -0.22
CA VAL A 137 2.37 -6.94 0.12
C VAL A 137 1.95 -5.67 -0.62
N PHE A 138 0.80 -5.74 -1.29
CA PHE A 138 0.13 -4.60 -1.90
C PHE A 138 -0.99 -4.18 -0.95
N CYS A 139 -0.79 -3.09 -0.24
CA CYS A 139 -1.64 -2.68 0.87
C CYS A 139 -2.50 -1.44 0.59
N GLY A 140 -2.54 -0.99 -0.68
CA GLY A 140 -3.31 0.20 -1.08
C GLY A 140 -3.07 1.37 -0.13
N ASP A 141 -4.16 1.86 0.45
CA ASP A 141 -4.18 3.02 1.34
C ASP A 141 -4.25 2.68 2.84
N THR A 142 -3.86 1.47 3.22
CA THR A 142 -3.79 1.09 4.64
C THR A 142 -2.46 1.53 5.28
N LEU A 143 -1.33 1.08 4.73
CA LEU A 143 0.01 1.39 5.22
C LEU A 143 0.76 2.20 4.17
N PHE A 144 1.38 3.31 4.59
CA PHE A 144 2.32 4.11 3.79
C PHE A 144 3.69 4.16 4.45
N SER A 145 4.72 4.50 3.70
CA SER A 145 6.03 4.74 4.32
C SER A 145 5.93 5.87 5.34
N CYS A 146 6.28 5.56 6.60
CA CYS A 146 6.17 6.43 7.78
C CYS A 146 4.73 6.94 8.07
N GLY A 147 3.69 6.26 7.57
CA GLY A 147 2.32 6.73 7.72
C GLY A 147 1.27 5.65 7.55
N CYS A 148 0.01 6.05 7.64
CA CYS A 148 -1.16 5.23 7.33
C CYS A 148 -2.26 6.06 6.65
N GLY A 149 -3.23 5.40 6.05
CA GLY A 149 -4.37 6.03 5.41
C GLY A 149 -5.23 6.88 6.34
N ARG A 150 -5.96 7.84 5.76
CA ARG A 150 -7.03 8.53 6.48
C ARG A 150 -8.17 7.57 6.76
N LEU A 151 -8.90 7.84 7.85
CA LEU A 151 -10.10 7.07 8.20
C LEU A 151 -11.31 7.76 7.58
N PHE A 152 -11.71 7.34 6.38
CA PHE A 152 -12.93 7.88 5.76
C PHE A 152 -14.18 7.13 6.22
N GLU A 153 -14.09 5.81 6.41
CA GLU A 153 -15.23 4.95 6.70
C GLU A 153 -15.03 4.07 7.94
N GLY A 154 -13.78 3.76 8.28
CA GLY A 154 -13.44 2.91 9.41
C GLY A 154 -13.17 3.68 10.69
N THR A 155 -12.80 2.94 11.73
CA THR A 155 -12.47 3.45 13.06
C THR A 155 -10.98 3.37 13.34
N PRO A 156 -10.44 4.17 14.31
CA PRO A 156 -9.06 4.03 14.75
C PRO A 156 -8.68 2.60 15.19
N ALA A 157 -9.60 1.91 15.88
CA ALA A 157 -9.38 0.54 16.32
C ALA A 157 -9.25 -0.45 15.14
N GLN A 158 -10.05 -0.27 14.10
CA GLN A 158 -9.96 -1.10 12.89
C GLN A 158 -8.63 -0.87 12.16
N MET A 159 -8.25 0.39 11.92
CA MET A 159 -6.98 0.69 11.25
C MET A 159 -5.78 0.20 12.06
N LEU A 160 -5.80 0.36 13.38
CA LEU A 160 -4.73 -0.14 14.25
C LEU A 160 -4.60 -1.67 14.14
N ALA A 161 -5.72 -2.39 14.17
CA ALA A 161 -5.73 -3.85 13.98
C ALA A 161 -5.23 -4.25 12.57
N SER A 162 -5.57 -3.49 11.53
CA SER A 162 -5.09 -3.71 10.17
C SER A 162 -3.59 -3.49 10.05
N LEU A 163 -3.05 -2.44 10.69
CA LEU A 163 -1.60 -2.22 10.75
C LEU A 163 -0.89 -3.32 11.54
N ASP A 164 -1.51 -3.86 12.61
CA ASP A 164 -0.97 -5.01 13.35
C ASP A 164 -0.91 -6.26 12.50
N ALA A 165 -1.95 -6.53 11.71
CA ALA A 165 -1.96 -7.67 10.78
C ALA A 165 -0.83 -7.54 9.73
N LEU A 166 -0.61 -6.35 9.17
CA LEU A 166 0.51 -6.09 8.26
C LEU A 166 1.86 -6.18 8.99
N ALA A 167 1.95 -5.65 10.22
CA ALA A 167 3.16 -5.72 11.04
C ALA A 167 3.55 -7.16 11.42
N ALA A 168 2.61 -8.09 11.44
CA ALA A 168 2.87 -9.51 11.72
C ALA A 168 3.51 -10.27 10.54
N LEU A 169 3.52 -9.69 9.33
CA LEU A 169 4.18 -10.26 8.17
C LEU A 169 5.71 -10.34 8.38
N PRO A 170 6.42 -11.23 7.64
CA PRO A 170 7.87 -11.31 7.70
C PRO A 170 8.54 -9.94 7.53
N GLY A 171 9.61 -9.67 8.29
CA GLY A 171 10.24 -8.35 8.32
C GLY A 171 10.80 -7.87 6.97
N ASP A 172 11.22 -8.79 6.12
CA ASP A 172 11.74 -8.53 4.76
C ASP A 172 10.63 -8.38 3.70
N THR A 173 9.34 -8.49 4.09
CA THR A 173 8.21 -8.24 3.19
C THR A 173 8.30 -6.85 2.58
N ARG A 174 8.36 -6.77 1.25
CA ARG A 174 8.33 -5.53 0.50
C ARG A 174 6.93 -4.92 0.52
N VAL A 175 6.83 -3.66 0.95
CA VAL A 175 5.56 -2.93 1.10
C VAL A 175 5.33 -2.05 -0.11
N HIS A 176 4.35 -2.42 -0.92
CA HIS A 176 3.92 -1.72 -2.13
C HIS A 176 2.65 -0.93 -1.82
N CYS A 177 2.78 0.23 -1.20
CA CYS A 177 1.66 1.15 -1.00
C CYS A 177 1.40 2.00 -2.25
N ALA A 178 0.20 2.62 -2.31
CA ALA A 178 -0.29 3.24 -3.53
C ALA A 178 0.18 4.69 -3.74
N HIS A 179 0.76 5.35 -2.73
CA HIS A 179 1.10 6.77 -2.82
C HIS A 179 2.53 7.09 -2.35
N GLU A 180 3.16 8.06 -3.02
CA GLU A 180 4.47 8.63 -2.68
C GLU A 180 4.34 9.74 -1.62
N TYR A 181 3.80 9.39 -0.45
CA TYR A 181 3.62 10.33 0.68
C TYR A 181 4.82 10.41 1.62
N THR A 182 5.90 9.72 1.32
CA THR A 182 7.04 9.46 2.22
C THR A 182 7.60 10.73 2.85
N LEU A 183 7.96 11.76 2.06
CA LEU A 183 8.53 12.99 2.62
C LEU A 183 7.55 13.75 3.52
N SER A 184 6.27 13.77 3.15
CA SER A 184 5.21 14.38 3.98
C SER A 184 4.99 13.61 5.27
N ASN A 185 5.03 12.28 5.21
CA ASN A 185 4.86 11.41 6.37
C ASN A 185 6.06 11.50 7.33
N ILE A 186 7.28 11.55 6.80
CA ILE A 186 8.51 11.71 7.61
C ILE A 186 8.45 13.00 8.43
N ARG A 187 7.99 14.13 7.86
CA ARG A 187 7.84 15.38 8.62
C ARG A 187 6.94 15.18 9.84
N PHE A 188 5.80 14.53 9.67
CA PHE A 188 4.90 14.22 10.77
C PHE A 188 5.50 13.20 11.75
N ALA A 189 6.12 12.14 11.24
CA ALA A 189 6.73 11.11 12.06
C ALA A 189 7.83 11.69 12.97
N LEU A 190 8.64 12.62 12.47
CA LEU A 190 9.64 13.35 13.28
C LEU A 190 9.01 14.27 14.30
N ALA A 191 7.81 14.81 14.06
CA ALA A 191 7.07 15.55 15.07
C ALA A 191 6.57 14.62 16.19
N CYS A 192 6.18 13.37 15.85
CA CYS A 192 5.74 12.38 16.84
C CYS A 192 6.90 11.78 17.65
N GLU A 193 8.06 11.54 17.01
CA GLU A 193 9.20 10.86 17.63
C GLU A 193 10.53 11.54 17.20
N PRO A 194 10.81 12.77 17.68
CA PRO A 194 11.96 13.56 17.21
C PRO A 194 13.33 12.92 17.52
N GLY A 195 13.40 12.03 18.51
CA GLY A 195 14.60 11.30 18.90
C GLY A 195 14.86 10.01 18.12
N ASN A 196 14.03 9.64 17.12
CA ASN A 196 14.20 8.41 16.38
C ASN A 196 15.31 8.55 15.31
N ALA A 197 16.50 8.01 15.61
CA ALA A 197 17.67 8.09 14.74
C ALA A 197 17.47 7.37 13.39
N ALA A 198 16.76 6.24 13.38
CA ALA A 198 16.46 5.52 12.14
C ALA A 198 15.56 6.34 11.21
N LEU A 199 14.57 7.04 11.77
CA LEU A 199 13.69 7.95 11.03
C LEU A 199 14.45 9.16 10.49
N ALA A 200 15.39 9.73 11.26
CA ALA A 200 16.25 10.83 10.80
C ALA A 200 17.15 10.38 9.61
N ALA A 201 17.73 9.20 9.69
CA ALA A 201 18.51 8.62 8.58
C ALA A 201 17.65 8.39 7.34
N TRP A 202 16.44 7.85 7.52
CA TRP A 202 15.50 7.65 6.41
C TRP A 202 15.06 8.96 5.75
N ARG A 203 14.87 10.04 6.53
CA ARG A 203 14.61 11.37 5.96
C ARG A 203 15.66 11.77 4.94
N ASP A 204 16.94 11.64 5.30
CA ASP A 204 18.06 12.09 4.45
C ASP A 204 18.15 11.23 3.18
N GLU A 205 17.95 9.92 3.30
CA GLU A 205 17.90 8.99 2.16
C GLU A 205 16.69 9.27 1.25
N ALA A 206 15.48 9.39 1.80
CA ALA A 206 14.26 9.66 1.04
C ALA A 206 14.35 11.01 0.29
N GLN A 207 14.90 12.04 0.92
CA GLN A 207 15.16 13.31 0.25
C GLN A 207 16.12 13.15 -0.93
N ALA A 208 17.22 12.40 -0.76
CA ALA A 208 18.18 12.15 -1.82
C ALA A 208 17.57 11.33 -2.98
N LEU A 209 16.71 10.34 -2.69
CA LEU A 209 15.97 9.59 -3.69
C LEU A 209 15.04 10.51 -4.48
N ARG A 210 14.18 11.28 -3.78
CA ARG A 210 13.20 12.15 -4.43
C ARG A 210 13.84 13.29 -5.22
N ALA A 211 14.97 13.82 -4.77
CA ALA A 211 15.75 14.82 -5.53
C ALA A 211 16.24 14.30 -6.90
N ARG A 212 16.38 12.99 -7.04
CA ARG A 212 16.74 12.32 -8.31
C ARG A 212 15.53 11.78 -9.08
N GLY A 213 14.30 12.03 -8.61
CA GLY A 213 13.09 11.49 -9.21
C GLY A 213 12.90 9.97 -8.99
N VAL A 214 13.66 9.37 -8.07
CA VAL A 214 13.57 7.93 -7.75
C VAL A 214 12.47 7.70 -6.70
N PRO A 215 11.59 6.68 -6.87
CA PRO A 215 10.62 6.29 -5.85
C PRO A 215 11.29 5.93 -4.52
N THR A 216 10.61 6.25 -3.41
CA THR A 216 11.02 5.78 -2.07
C THR A 216 10.46 4.40 -1.74
N LEU A 217 9.61 3.87 -2.60
CA LEU A 217 8.91 2.60 -2.47
C LEU A 217 9.48 1.54 -3.43
N PRO A 218 9.40 0.24 -3.07
CA PRO A 218 8.81 -0.30 -1.86
C PRO A 218 9.73 -0.15 -0.64
N THR A 219 9.14 -0.01 0.55
CA THR A 219 9.84 -0.16 1.84
C THR A 219 9.79 -1.61 2.32
N THR A 220 10.05 -1.88 3.60
CA THR A 220 9.87 -3.21 4.20
C THR A 220 9.11 -3.14 5.52
N ILE A 221 8.48 -4.23 5.93
CA ILE A 221 7.80 -4.30 7.23
C ILE A 221 8.78 -4.02 8.38
N ALA A 222 10.00 -4.53 8.33
CA ALA A 222 11.01 -4.25 9.36
C ALA A 222 11.36 -2.75 9.41
N HIS A 223 11.47 -2.10 8.25
CA HIS A 223 11.71 -0.66 8.16
C HIS A 223 10.55 0.12 8.77
N GLU A 224 9.31 -0.17 8.37
CA GLU A 224 8.13 0.54 8.88
C GLU A 224 7.97 0.36 10.40
N ARG A 225 8.25 -0.82 10.96
CA ARG A 225 8.29 -1.02 12.42
C ARG A 225 9.32 -0.13 13.13
N ALA A 226 10.39 0.24 12.45
CA ALA A 226 11.45 1.08 13.04
C ALA A 226 11.14 2.58 12.95
N VAL A 227 10.41 3.03 11.91
CA VAL A 227 10.28 4.46 11.57
C VAL A 227 8.83 4.98 11.55
N ASN A 228 7.84 4.10 11.42
CA ASN A 228 6.44 4.51 11.25
C ASN A 228 5.76 4.71 12.62
N PRO A 229 5.37 5.94 13.00
CA PRO A 229 4.78 6.20 14.31
C PRO A 229 3.46 5.45 14.52
N PHE A 230 2.68 5.19 13.47
CA PHE A 230 1.41 4.48 13.58
C PHE A 230 1.58 2.98 13.86
N MET A 231 2.71 2.37 13.48
CA MET A 231 3.10 1.01 13.86
C MET A 231 3.81 0.95 15.22
N ARG A 232 4.16 2.12 15.78
CA ARG A 232 4.89 2.31 17.05
C ARG A 232 4.05 3.04 18.09
N ALA A 233 2.72 2.96 17.98
CA ALA A 233 1.78 3.68 18.83
C ALA A 233 1.84 3.28 20.33
N ASP A 234 2.63 2.28 20.70
CA ASP A 234 2.97 1.88 22.06
C ASP A 234 4.30 2.48 22.57
N SER A 235 5.02 3.25 21.74
CA SER A 235 6.28 3.89 22.13
C SER A 235 6.08 4.94 23.22
N ALA A 236 6.78 4.77 24.35
CA ALA A 236 6.75 5.75 25.44
C ALA A 236 7.22 7.15 24.99
N ALA A 237 8.14 7.23 24.02
CA ALA A 237 8.60 8.51 23.47
C ALA A 237 7.47 9.21 22.69
N ILE A 238 6.68 8.45 21.91
CA ILE A 238 5.51 8.98 21.20
C ILE A 238 4.45 9.45 22.21
N HIS A 239 4.13 8.64 23.24
CA HIS A 239 3.18 9.04 24.27
C HIS A 239 3.59 10.37 24.93
N ALA A 240 4.85 10.49 25.39
CA ALA A 240 5.36 11.70 25.99
C ALA A 240 5.28 12.93 25.06
N THR A 241 5.55 12.74 23.76
CA THR A 241 5.41 13.81 22.75
C THR A 241 3.95 14.24 22.59
N LEU A 242 3.03 13.28 22.49
CA LEU A 242 1.59 13.58 22.34
C LEU A 242 1.04 14.33 23.56
N GLU A 243 1.42 13.91 24.78
CA GLU A 243 1.03 14.59 26.03
C GLU A 243 1.55 16.03 26.09
N ALA A 244 2.81 16.23 25.65
CA ALA A 244 3.43 17.56 25.66
C ALA A 244 2.84 18.50 24.59
N GLU A 245 2.63 18.01 23.37
CA GLU A 245 2.22 18.82 22.21
C GLU A 245 0.70 19.03 22.14
N LEU A 246 -0.10 18.04 22.56
CA LEU A 246 -1.55 18.08 22.43
C LEU A 246 -2.25 18.41 23.75
N HIS A 247 -1.53 18.35 24.87
CA HIS A 247 -2.08 18.53 26.24
C HIS A 247 -3.21 17.54 26.58
N GLU A 248 -3.11 16.32 25.99
CA GLU A 248 -4.07 15.22 26.15
C GLU A 248 -3.40 14.05 26.87
N THR A 249 -4.15 13.33 27.71
CA THR A 249 -3.66 12.10 28.34
C THR A 249 -3.62 10.96 27.34
N VAL A 250 -2.55 10.16 27.35
CA VAL A 250 -2.37 8.99 26.48
C VAL A 250 -2.41 7.71 27.33
N PRO A 251 -3.60 7.17 27.65
CA PRO A 251 -3.73 6.04 28.57
C PRO A 251 -3.29 4.70 27.95
N ASP A 252 -3.37 4.56 26.64
CA ASP A 252 -3.08 3.32 25.93
C ASP A 252 -2.68 3.57 24.47
N ARG A 253 -2.32 2.49 23.79
CA ARG A 253 -1.91 2.46 22.39
C ARG A 253 -2.98 2.96 21.42
N LEU A 254 -4.25 2.64 21.67
CA LEU A 254 -5.36 3.06 20.80
C LEU A 254 -5.59 4.58 20.91
N ALA A 255 -5.48 5.13 22.13
CA ALA A 255 -5.54 6.58 22.34
C ALA A 255 -4.38 7.28 21.63
N ALA A 256 -3.14 6.76 21.74
CA ALA A 256 -1.98 7.30 21.02
C ALA A 256 -2.21 7.29 19.51
N PHE A 257 -2.66 6.17 18.95
CA PHE A 257 -2.97 6.06 17.51
C PHE A 257 -4.03 7.08 17.10
N THR A 258 -5.11 7.19 17.85
CA THR A 258 -6.23 8.11 17.58
C THR A 258 -5.75 9.56 17.55
N LEU A 259 -5.03 9.99 18.59
CA LEU A 259 -4.48 11.34 18.70
C LEU A 259 -3.50 11.65 17.56
N MET A 260 -2.59 10.71 17.21
CA MET A 260 -1.70 10.87 16.06
C MET A 260 -2.46 11.03 14.75
N ARG A 261 -3.53 10.22 14.52
CA ARG A 261 -4.31 10.29 13.27
C ARG A 261 -5.06 11.62 13.17
N GLU A 262 -5.64 12.10 14.25
CA GLU A 262 -6.29 13.40 14.32
C GLU A 262 -5.29 14.55 14.14
N TRP A 263 -4.14 14.47 14.80
CA TRP A 263 -3.07 15.45 14.64
C TRP A 263 -2.56 15.50 13.21
N LYS A 264 -2.30 14.34 12.59
CA LYS A 264 -1.86 14.25 11.18
C LYS A 264 -2.87 14.89 10.20
N ASN A 265 -4.17 14.80 10.46
CA ASN A 265 -5.20 15.38 9.57
C ASN A 265 -5.14 16.92 9.51
N ARG A 266 -4.61 17.58 10.55
CA ARG A 266 -4.44 19.04 10.65
C ARG A 266 -2.98 19.51 10.64
N PHE A 267 -2.03 18.59 10.53
CA PHE A 267 -0.59 18.87 10.49
C PHE A 267 -0.21 19.53 9.15
N ARG A 268 0.58 20.63 9.20
CA ARG A 268 1.00 21.41 8.03
C ARG A 268 2.50 21.35 7.79
#